data_2da6ca517ab5a3900681364c3ed4eeac
#
_entry.id   2da6ca517ab5a3900681364c3ed4eeac
#
_cell.length_a   1.000
_cell.length_b   1.000
_cell.length_c   1.000
_cell.angle_alpha   90.00
_cell.angle_beta   90.00
_cell.angle_gamma   90.00
#
_symmetry.space_group_name_H-M   'P 1'
#
loop_
_entity.id
_entity.type
_entity.pdbx_description
1 polymer ?
#
loop_
_entity_poly.entity_id
_entity_poly.type
_entity_poly.pdbx_seq_one_letter_code
_entity_poly.pdbx_strand_id
1 'polypeptide(L)'
;MPKINLKNVCFVVVSLCLAADVSAELRVDPPNWWVGMANQELELLIHGDNVGKAQFEVGVANDTVQVIDITRADSDNYLIVNLLIAPEAKEQTLELRFSGDVEHTLTYSLKARDPALGAGQGYDASDVIYLLTPDRFANGDRSNDRVEGMQEQVVDRSAPYGRHGGDLQGVLEHLDYLWDLGVTQLWMNPVLENDQTEQSYHGYAITDHYRIDPRYGDLDLMVTLANEARARGIQFIWDVIPNHSGSYHWWMQDLPFKDWVNYPDSRQRTNHRRESVQDPYSIASDRENFQSGWFVDAMPDLNQRNPHMARYLIQNTIWWIETLGLSGLRVDTYPYSDKAFMAQWNAALLAEYPNLNSVGEEWSLNPTIVAYWQEGKHNSDGYLGSSPAMMDFPLNDSILKAVAESEAWNTGLTRVYQ
;
A
#
# COMPACT_ATOMS: atom_id res chain seq x y z
N MET A 1 -66.13 -53.69 23.46
CA MET A 1 -65.39 -52.82 22.49
C MET A 1 -63.96 -52.70 23.01
N PRO A 2 -62.97 -53.24 22.28
CA PRO A 2 -61.62 -53.27 22.81
C PRO A 2 -60.85 -51.94 22.53
N LYS A 3 -60.05 -51.55 23.51
CA LYS A 3 -59.15 -50.39 23.46
C LYS A 3 -57.90 -50.74 22.64
N ILE A 4 -57.62 -49.96 21.62
CA ILE A 4 -56.40 -50.07 20.79
C ILE A 4 -55.26 -49.28 21.47
N ASN A 5 -54.16 -49.98 21.74
CA ASN A 5 -52.98 -49.48 22.40
C ASN A 5 -51.99 -49.03 21.28
N LEU A 6 -51.76 -47.69 21.11
CA LEU A 6 -50.76 -47.21 20.20
C LEU A 6 -49.38 -47.23 20.87
N LYS A 7 -48.52 -48.12 20.36
CA LYS A 7 -47.10 -48.15 20.74
C LYS A 7 -46.38 -47.00 20.05
N ASN A 8 -45.64 -46.26 20.88
CA ASN A 8 -44.73 -45.20 20.46
C ASN A 8 -43.66 -45.73 19.47
N VAL A 9 -43.66 -45.21 18.25
CA VAL A 9 -42.56 -45.36 17.31
C VAL A 9 -41.72 -44.12 17.41
N CYS A 10 -40.53 -44.26 18.05
CA CYS A 10 -39.49 -43.23 18.04
C CYS A 10 -38.79 -43.24 16.67
N PHE A 11 -38.99 -42.19 15.88
CA PHE A 11 -38.15 -41.92 14.73
C PHE A 11 -36.88 -41.22 15.21
N VAL A 12 -35.73 -41.90 15.14
CA VAL A 12 -34.42 -41.30 15.31
C VAL A 12 -34.07 -40.68 13.94
N VAL A 13 -34.20 -39.36 13.84
CA VAL A 13 -33.66 -38.60 12.70
C VAL A 13 -32.17 -38.43 12.95
N VAL A 14 -31.35 -39.22 12.28
CA VAL A 14 -29.91 -39.01 12.22
C VAL A 14 -29.69 -37.86 11.20
N SER A 15 -29.51 -36.62 11.72
CA SER A 15 -29.01 -35.51 10.94
C SER A 15 -27.54 -35.80 10.62
N LEU A 16 -27.23 -36.24 9.40
CA LEU A 16 -25.89 -36.14 8.83
C LEU A 16 -25.62 -34.65 8.62
N CYS A 17 -24.91 -34.02 9.53
CA CYS A 17 -24.20 -32.79 9.20
C CYS A 17 -23.06 -33.15 8.21
N LEU A 18 -23.32 -32.97 6.94
CA LEU A 18 -22.23 -32.79 5.98
C LEU A 18 -21.56 -31.48 6.37
N ALA A 19 -20.44 -31.57 7.06
CA ALA A 19 -19.49 -30.46 7.10
C ALA A 19 -19.07 -30.27 5.62
N ALA A 20 -19.58 -29.22 4.98
CA ALA A 20 -18.94 -28.71 3.81
C ALA A 20 -17.56 -28.23 4.30
N ASP A 21 -16.49 -28.89 3.89
CA ASP A 21 -15.16 -28.32 3.97
C ASP A 21 -15.22 -27.02 3.17
N VAL A 22 -15.36 -25.89 3.87
CA VAL A 22 -15.08 -24.58 3.31
C VAL A 22 -13.56 -24.58 3.18
N SER A 23 -13.06 -25.06 2.03
CA SER A 23 -11.68 -24.84 1.65
C SER A 23 -11.47 -23.33 1.74
N ALA A 24 -10.62 -22.88 2.66
CA ALA A 24 -10.27 -21.48 2.76
C ALA A 24 -9.72 -21.03 1.41
N GLU A 25 -10.28 -19.95 0.88
CA GLU A 25 -9.89 -19.42 -0.42
C GLU A 25 -8.41 -19.01 -0.36
N LEU A 26 -7.61 -19.55 -1.28
CA LEU A 26 -6.20 -19.17 -1.36
C LEU A 26 -6.08 -17.75 -1.88
N ARG A 27 -5.28 -16.93 -1.21
CA ARG A 27 -4.93 -15.57 -1.61
C ARG A 27 -3.57 -15.57 -2.32
N VAL A 28 -3.45 -14.78 -3.38
CA VAL A 28 -2.20 -14.55 -4.11
C VAL A 28 -1.95 -13.04 -4.23
N ASP A 29 -0.85 -12.56 -3.72
CA ASP A 29 -0.39 -11.18 -3.86
C ASP A 29 0.91 -11.12 -4.71
N PRO A 30 0.98 -10.25 -5.74
CA PRO A 30 -0.10 -9.42 -6.29
C PRO A 30 -1.24 -10.25 -6.94
N PRO A 31 -2.48 -9.71 -7.04
CA PRO A 31 -3.63 -10.46 -7.54
C PRO A 31 -3.58 -10.81 -9.04
N ASN A 32 -2.80 -10.08 -9.79
CA ASN A 32 -2.47 -10.27 -11.20
C ASN A 32 -1.14 -9.57 -11.52
N TRP A 33 -0.60 -9.79 -12.72
CA TRP A 33 0.59 -9.08 -13.18
C TRP A 33 0.51 -8.74 -14.67
N TRP A 34 1.55 -8.11 -15.21
CA TRP A 34 1.62 -7.75 -16.62
C TRP A 34 2.79 -8.39 -17.31
N VAL A 35 2.63 -8.66 -18.61
CA VAL A 35 3.74 -9.02 -19.49
C VAL A 35 4.45 -7.76 -19.99
N GLY A 36 5.71 -7.90 -20.40
CA GLY A 36 6.50 -6.80 -20.92
C GLY A 36 7.00 -5.80 -19.87
N MET A 37 7.06 -6.21 -18.59
CA MET A 37 7.70 -5.46 -17.55
C MET A 37 9.23 -5.47 -17.73
N ALA A 38 9.89 -4.38 -17.34
CA ALA A 38 11.36 -4.29 -17.40
C ALA A 38 12.01 -5.33 -16.48
N ASN A 39 11.48 -5.52 -15.28
CA ASN A 39 11.84 -6.65 -14.43
C ASN A 39 11.00 -7.88 -14.81
N GLN A 40 11.68 -8.91 -15.30
CA GLN A 40 11.06 -10.17 -15.72
C GLN A 40 10.70 -11.10 -14.55
N GLU A 41 11.21 -10.85 -13.35
CA GLU A 41 10.95 -11.65 -12.17
C GLU A 41 9.70 -11.14 -11.43
N LEU A 42 8.79 -12.08 -11.16
CA LEU A 42 7.59 -11.87 -10.36
C LEU A 42 7.63 -12.79 -9.15
N GLU A 43 7.52 -12.21 -7.95
CA GLU A 43 7.36 -12.97 -6.72
C GLU A 43 5.88 -12.97 -6.30
N LEU A 44 5.33 -14.15 -6.07
CA LEU A 44 3.99 -14.34 -5.55
C LEU A 44 4.06 -14.71 -4.07
N LEU A 45 3.39 -13.94 -3.22
CA LEU A 45 3.09 -14.29 -1.84
C LEU A 45 1.74 -15.01 -1.84
N ILE A 46 1.74 -16.30 -1.56
CA ILE A 46 0.55 -17.14 -1.53
C ILE A 46 0.21 -17.47 -0.09
N HIS A 47 -1.04 -17.22 0.32
CA HIS A 47 -1.53 -17.46 1.66
C HIS A 47 -2.77 -18.35 1.65
N GLY A 48 -2.82 -19.30 2.57
CA GLY A 48 -3.95 -20.20 2.83
C GLY A 48 -3.53 -21.35 3.73
N ASP A 49 -4.48 -22.05 4.31
CA ASP A 49 -4.24 -23.10 5.30
C ASP A 49 -3.27 -24.17 4.76
N ASN A 50 -2.10 -24.29 5.41
CA ASN A 50 -1.03 -25.25 5.10
C ASN A 50 -0.49 -25.18 3.65
N VAL A 51 -0.70 -24.10 2.91
CA VAL A 51 -0.21 -23.96 1.52
C VAL A 51 1.31 -24.09 1.42
N GLY A 52 2.03 -23.74 2.45
CA GLY A 52 3.47 -23.91 2.55
C GLY A 52 3.95 -25.37 2.54
N LYS A 53 3.07 -26.35 2.79
CA LYS A 53 3.37 -27.78 2.73
C LYS A 53 3.03 -28.37 1.37
N ALA A 54 2.25 -27.68 0.55
CA ALA A 54 1.85 -28.17 -0.76
C ALA A 54 3.05 -28.32 -1.72
N GLN A 55 2.90 -29.18 -2.72
CA GLN A 55 3.68 -29.15 -3.94
C GLN A 55 3.05 -28.13 -4.89
N PHE A 56 3.86 -27.34 -5.56
CA PHE A 56 3.40 -26.26 -6.41
C PHE A 56 3.91 -26.42 -7.84
N GLU A 57 3.02 -26.25 -8.80
CA GLU A 57 3.32 -26.26 -10.23
C GLU A 57 2.55 -25.13 -10.94
N VAL A 58 3.16 -24.57 -11.99
CA VAL A 58 2.49 -23.63 -12.88
C VAL A 58 2.16 -24.32 -14.20
N GLY A 59 0.86 -24.39 -14.48
CA GLY A 59 0.36 -24.76 -15.80
C GLY A 59 0.38 -23.53 -16.72
N VAL A 60 1.14 -23.59 -17.80
CA VAL A 60 1.27 -22.52 -18.78
C VAL A 60 0.88 -23.00 -20.17
N ALA A 61 0.36 -22.09 -21.01
CA ALA A 61 0.04 -22.41 -22.39
C ALA A 61 1.29 -22.57 -23.27
N ASN A 62 2.44 -22.04 -22.82
CA ASN A 62 3.73 -22.10 -23.51
C ASN A 62 4.89 -21.91 -22.52
N ASP A 63 6.14 -22.09 -22.96
CA ASP A 63 7.35 -22.03 -22.13
C ASP A 63 7.82 -20.61 -21.79
N THR A 64 6.93 -19.60 -21.87
CA THR A 64 7.30 -18.19 -21.62
C THR A 64 7.20 -17.79 -20.13
N VAL A 65 6.72 -18.65 -19.26
CA VAL A 65 6.70 -18.46 -17.81
C VAL A 65 7.29 -19.69 -17.14
N GLN A 66 8.25 -19.48 -16.25
CA GLN A 66 8.97 -20.55 -15.55
C GLN A 66 8.99 -20.26 -14.05
N VAL A 67 8.83 -21.31 -13.24
CA VAL A 67 9.13 -21.24 -11.79
C VAL A 67 10.65 -21.30 -11.64
N ILE A 68 11.26 -20.26 -11.06
CA ILE A 68 12.71 -20.21 -10.84
C ILE A 68 13.10 -20.52 -9.40
N ASP A 69 12.19 -20.27 -8.46
CA ASP A 69 12.40 -20.61 -7.05
C ASP A 69 11.09 -20.75 -6.29
N ILE A 70 11.09 -21.58 -5.25
CA ILE A 70 9.98 -21.74 -4.31
C ILE A 70 10.57 -21.68 -2.89
N THR A 71 10.24 -20.63 -2.15
CA THR A 71 10.66 -20.46 -0.76
C THR A 71 9.50 -20.76 0.19
N ARG A 72 9.72 -21.66 1.13
CA ARG A 72 8.77 -21.94 2.21
C ARG A 72 8.98 -20.90 3.32
N ALA A 73 7.91 -20.25 3.73
CA ALA A 73 7.92 -19.29 4.81
C ALA A 73 8.12 -19.99 6.19
N ASP A 74 8.29 -19.21 7.25
CA ASP A 74 8.33 -19.73 8.62
C ASP A 74 6.96 -20.28 9.07
N SER A 75 5.88 -19.64 8.59
CA SER A 75 4.52 -20.16 8.76
C SER A 75 4.14 -21.13 7.63
N ASP A 76 3.56 -22.26 8.01
CA ASP A 76 3.05 -23.27 7.07
C ASP A 76 1.91 -22.75 6.18
N ASN A 77 1.32 -21.59 6.52
CA ASN A 77 0.22 -20.97 5.77
C ASN A 77 0.69 -20.07 4.62
N TYR A 78 2.00 -20.00 4.36
CA TYR A 78 2.56 -19.18 3.29
C TYR A 78 3.52 -19.94 2.39
N LEU A 79 3.46 -19.58 1.11
CA LEU A 79 4.39 -20.03 0.09
C LEU A 79 4.84 -18.83 -0.74
N ILE A 80 6.13 -18.68 -0.95
CA ILE A 80 6.70 -17.70 -1.88
C ILE A 80 7.08 -18.41 -3.16
N VAL A 81 6.62 -17.89 -4.29
CA VAL A 81 6.93 -18.46 -5.61
C VAL A 81 7.51 -17.37 -6.50
N ASN A 82 8.71 -17.62 -7.02
CA ASN A 82 9.36 -16.73 -7.96
C ASN A 82 9.16 -17.26 -9.40
N LEU A 83 8.58 -16.43 -10.24
CA LEU A 83 8.36 -16.68 -11.65
C LEU A 83 9.28 -15.83 -12.50
N LEU A 84 9.80 -16.40 -13.58
CA LEU A 84 10.45 -15.67 -14.67
C LEU A 84 9.46 -15.58 -15.83
N ILE A 85 9.14 -14.35 -16.25
CA ILE A 85 8.26 -14.06 -17.38
C ILE A 85 9.14 -13.58 -18.55
N ALA A 86 9.21 -14.38 -19.61
CA ALA A 86 10.05 -14.04 -20.76
C ALA A 86 9.57 -12.75 -21.47
N PRO A 87 10.46 -11.96 -22.07
CA PRO A 87 10.10 -10.70 -22.75
C PRO A 87 9.07 -10.87 -23.87
N GLU A 88 9.06 -12.04 -24.53
CA GLU A 88 8.12 -12.40 -25.60
C GLU A 88 6.79 -12.94 -25.09
N ALA A 89 6.61 -13.07 -23.78
CA ALA A 89 5.36 -13.52 -23.18
C ALA A 89 4.20 -12.63 -23.63
N LYS A 90 3.07 -13.25 -23.90
CA LYS A 90 1.82 -12.56 -24.24
C LYS A 90 0.83 -12.70 -23.11
N GLU A 91 -0.15 -11.82 -23.11
CA GLU A 91 -1.31 -11.93 -22.23
C GLU A 91 -1.84 -13.36 -22.20
N GLN A 92 -1.98 -13.89 -20.99
CA GLN A 92 -2.41 -15.27 -20.76
C GLN A 92 -2.89 -15.46 -19.33
N THR A 93 -3.58 -16.59 -19.12
CA THR A 93 -3.95 -17.06 -17.79
C THR A 93 -3.07 -18.25 -17.42
N LEU A 94 -2.46 -18.18 -16.25
CA LEU A 94 -1.71 -19.29 -15.66
C LEU A 94 -2.63 -20.11 -14.77
N GLU A 95 -2.39 -21.42 -14.69
CA GLU A 95 -2.98 -22.27 -13.67
C GLU A 95 -1.96 -22.53 -12.57
N LEU A 96 -2.21 -22.03 -11.38
CA LEU A 96 -1.40 -22.27 -10.18
C LEU A 96 -1.97 -23.54 -9.51
N ARG A 97 -1.23 -24.64 -9.57
CA ARG A 97 -1.66 -25.95 -9.07
C ARG A 97 -0.94 -26.29 -7.79
N PHE A 98 -1.71 -26.64 -6.79
CA PHE A 98 -1.25 -27.11 -5.49
C PHE A 98 -1.68 -28.55 -5.33
N SER A 99 -0.77 -29.41 -4.82
CA SER A 99 -1.04 -30.84 -4.60
C SER A 99 -0.37 -31.34 -3.32
N GLY A 100 -0.78 -32.51 -2.86
CA GLY A 100 -0.29 -33.12 -1.61
C GLY A 100 -1.18 -32.78 -0.43
N ASP A 101 -0.66 -32.03 0.55
CA ASP A 101 -1.43 -31.65 1.76
C ASP A 101 -2.55 -30.64 1.45
N VAL A 102 -2.42 -29.90 0.35
CA VAL A 102 -3.45 -28.96 -0.16
C VAL A 102 -3.70 -29.28 -1.62
N GLU A 103 -4.95 -29.60 -1.96
CA GLU A 103 -5.39 -29.84 -3.34
C GLU A 103 -6.19 -28.63 -3.82
N HIS A 104 -5.58 -27.77 -4.65
CA HIS A 104 -6.24 -26.57 -5.17
C HIS A 104 -5.69 -26.17 -6.54
N THR A 105 -6.50 -25.49 -7.34
CA THR A 105 -6.07 -24.85 -8.59
C THR A 105 -6.66 -23.45 -8.67
N LEU A 106 -5.78 -22.45 -8.83
CA LEU A 106 -6.16 -21.06 -9.05
C LEU A 106 -5.82 -20.64 -10.46
N THR A 107 -6.59 -19.70 -10.98
CA THR A 107 -6.23 -18.96 -12.19
C THR A 107 -5.54 -17.66 -11.84
N TYR A 108 -4.43 -17.36 -12.52
CA TYR A 108 -3.66 -16.13 -12.32
C TYR A 108 -3.46 -15.43 -13.66
N SER A 109 -3.86 -14.16 -13.74
CA SER A 109 -3.85 -13.40 -14.99
C SER A 109 -2.53 -12.66 -15.20
N LEU A 110 -1.87 -12.90 -16.33
CA LEU A 110 -0.85 -12.01 -16.89
C LEU A 110 -1.51 -11.16 -17.98
N LYS A 111 -1.65 -9.88 -17.71
CA LYS A 111 -2.34 -8.90 -18.58
C LYS A 111 -1.38 -8.23 -19.55
N ALA A 112 -1.87 -7.76 -20.68
CA ALA A 112 -1.13 -6.78 -21.47
C ALA A 112 -1.13 -5.42 -20.76
N ARG A 113 -0.02 -4.66 -20.87
CA ARG A 113 0.01 -3.26 -20.41
C ARG A 113 -0.83 -2.40 -21.36
N ASP A 114 -1.53 -1.42 -20.81
CA ASP A 114 -2.28 -0.44 -21.58
C ASP A 114 -1.54 0.92 -21.64
N PRO A 115 -0.86 1.26 -22.75
CA PRO A 115 -0.15 2.52 -22.87
C PRO A 115 -1.05 3.76 -22.75
N ALA A 116 -2.37 3.61 -23.01
CA ALA A 116 -3.33 4.72 -22.92
C ALA A 116 -3.57 5.17 -21.47
N LEU A 117 -3.25 4.32 -20.48
CA LEU A 117 -3.33 4.71 -19.07
C LEU A 117 -2.29 5.74 -18.66
N GLY A 118 -1.16 5.87 -19.39
CA GLY A 118 -0.09 6.81 -19.06
C GLY A 118 0.63 6.51 -17.75
N ALA A 119 0.72 5.21 -17.39
CA ALA A 119 1.36 4.77 -16.15
C ALA A 119 2.77 5.33 -16.01
N GLY A 120 3.08 5.99 -14.88
CA GLY A 120 4.39 6.54 -14.59
C GLY A 120 4.82 7.73 -15.46
N GLN A 121 3.88 8.50 -16.03
CA GLN A 121 4.25 9.63 -16.90
C GLN A 121 4.85 10.84 -16.17
N GLY A 122 4.74 10.91 -14.85
CA GLY A 122 5.26 12.00 -14.02
C GLY A 122 4.33 13.20 -13.90
N TYR A 123 4.74 14.17 -13.08
CA TYR A 123 4.16 15.51 -12.95
C TYR A 123 5.29 16.55 -12.82
N ASP A 124 5.01 17.81 -13.09
CA ASP A 124 6.00 18.86 -13.06
C ASP A 124 5.48 20.22 -12.52
N ALA A 125 6.25 21.30 -12.69
CA ALA A 125 5.91 22.63 -12.19
C ALA A 125 4.70 23.28 -12.90
N SER A 126 4.19 22.70 -13.97
CA SER A 126 2.96 23.16 -14.65
C SER A 126 1.68 22.57 -14.01
N ASP A 127 1.83 21.56 -13.13
CA ASP A 127 0.73 20.89 -12.50
C ASP A 127 0.17 21.66 -11.29
N VAL A 128 -1.13 21.55 -11.10
CA VAL A 128 -1.85 22.00 -9.90
C VAL A 128 -2.28 20.78 -9.11
N ILE A 129 -1.57 20.52 -8.02
CA ILE A 129 -1.80 19.37 -7.13
C ILE A 129 -2.83 19.75 -6.07
N TYR A 130 -3.92 18.99 -5.99
CA TYR A 130 -4.95 19.15 -4.95
C TYR A 130 -4.89 17.95 -3.98
N LEU A 131 -4.56 18.21 -2.71
CA LEU A 131 -4.64 17.23 -1.64
C LEU A 131 -6.09 17.09 -1.17
N LEU A 132 -6.62 15.87 -1.22
CA LEU A 132 -7.99 15.55 -0.86
C LEU A 132 -8.03 14.39 0.14
N THR A 133 -8.77 14.58 1.24
CA THR A 133 -9.12 13.48 2.15
C THR A 133 -10.53 13.01 1.80
N PRO A 134 -10.73 11.84 1.17
CA PRO A 134 -12.04 11.39 0.69
C PRO A 134 -13.13 11.43 1.77
N ASP A 135 -12.84 10.90 2.96
CA ASP A 135 -13.76 10.93 4.10
C ASP A 135 -14.30 12.33 4.46
N ARG A 136 -13.53 13.38 4.14
CA ARG A 136 -13.85 14.79 4.47
C ARG A 136 -14.44 15.56 3.30
N PHE A 137 -14.43 15.00 2.09
CA PHE A 137 -14.78 15.72 0.88
C PHE A 137 -16.29 15.66 0.60
N ALA A 138 -16.79 14.52 0.14
CA ALA A 138 -18.19 14.34 -0.19
C ALA A 138 -18.62 12.88 0.02
N ASN A 139 -19.84 12.68 0.53
CA ASN A 139 -20.46 11.38 0.68
C ASN A 139 -21.41 11.15 -0.51
N GLY A 140 -21.00 10.32 -1.46
CA GLY A 140 -21.77 9.97 -2.64
C GLY A 140 -22.62 8.73 -2.44
N ASP A 141 -22.16 7.78 -1.61
CA ASP A 141 -22.89 6.55 -1.29
C ASP A 141 -23.00 6.34 0.22
N ARG A 142 -24.17 6.70 0.76
CA ARG A 142 -24.42 6.50 2.20
C ARG A 142 -24.59 5.04 2.63
N SER A 143 -24.70 4.11 1.69
CA SER A 143 -24.84 2.69 2.02
C SER A 143 -23.53 2.10 2.50
N ASN A 144 -22.38 2.68 2.13
CA ASN A 144 -21.04 2.29 2.55
C ASN A 144 -20.55 2.98 3.83
N ASP A 145 -21.30 3.91 4.39
CA ASP A 145 -20.97 4.60 5.67
C ASP A 145 -20.65 3.58 6.79
N ARG A 146 -21.29 2.41 6.74
CA ARG A 146 -21.11 1.31 7.70
C ARG A 146 -21.06 -0.01 6.97
N VAL A 147 -19.93 -0.70 7.15
CA VAL A 147 -19.71 -2.01 6.55
C VAL A 147 -19.63 -3.05 7.68
N GLU A 148 -20.45 -4.09 7.58
CA GLU A 148 -20.45 -5.20 8.56
C GLU A 148 -19.07 -5.86 8.60
N GLY A 149 -18.57 -6.14 9.80
CA GLY A 149 -17.27 -6.74 10.03
C GLY A 149 -16.13 -5.74 10.20
N MET A 150 -16.29 -4.47 9.77
CA MET A 150 -15.28 -3.43 10.02
C MET A 150 -15.33 -2.95 11.48
N GLN A 151 -14.16 -2.55 12.03
CA GLN A 151 -14.02 -2.17 13.44
C GLN A 151 -14.71 -0.82 13.74
N GLU A 152 -14.37 0.23 13.00
CA GLU A 152 -14.96 1.56 13.22
C GLU A 152 -16.25 1.71 12.43
N GLN A 153 -17.38 1.68 13.15
CA GLN A 153 -18.75 1.68 12.60
C GLN A 153 -19.45 3.06 12.70
N VAL A 154 -18.87 4.01 13.43
CA VAL A 154 -19.53 5.29 13.71
C VAL A 154 -19.11 6.34 12.68
N VAL A 155 -20.12 6.96 12.05
CA VAL A 155 -19.95 8.19 11.25
C VAL A 155 -20.47 9.36 12.07
N ASP A 156 -19.57 10.31 12.40
CA ASP A 156 -19.91 11.51 13.18
C ASP A 156 -19.10 12.71 12.68
N ARG A 157 -19.75 13.57 11.91
CA ARG A 157 -19.14 14.79 11.35
C ARG A 157 -18.75 15.84 12.39
N SER A 158 -19.24 15.71 13.62
CA SER A 158 -18.85 16.59 14.74
C SER A 158 -17.57 16.14 15.43
N ALA A 159 -17.16 14.88 15.25
CA ALA A 159 -15.93 14.33 15.81
C ALA A 159 -14.72 14.63 14.90
N PRO A 160 -13.75 15.46 15.33
CA PRO A 160 -12.60 15.84 14.48
C PRO A 160 -11.78 14.67 13.97
N TYR A 161 -11.69 13.60 14.75
CA TYR A 161 -10.91 12.39 14.44
C TYR A 161 -11.76 11.17 14.10
N GLY A 162 -13.09 11.29 14.06
CA GLY A 162 -14.00 10.24 13.62
C GLY A 162 -14.20 10.25 12.11
N ARG A 163 -14.85 9.22 11.59
CA ARG A 163 -15.25 9.15 10.18
C ARG A 163 -16.39 10.13 9.90
N HIS A 164 -16.35 10.78 8.73
CA HIS A 164 -17.39 11.70 8.25
C HIS A 164 -18.23 11.13 7.09
N GLY A 165 -17.80 9.99 6.55
CA GLY A 165 -18.55 9.24 5.54
C GLY A 165 -18.38 9.75 4.10
N GLY A 166 -17.37 10.57 3.80
CA GLY A 166 -17.00 10.86 2.41
C GLY A 166 -16.35 9.63 1.76
N ASP A 167 -16.50 9.49 0.43
CA ASP A 167 -16.14 8.28 -0.31
C ASP A 167 -15.68 8.58 -1.76
N LEU A 168 -15.28 7.53 -2.50
CA LEU A 168 -14.84 7.64 -3.90
C LEU A 168 -15.97 8.04 -4.83
N GLN A 169 -17.23 7.65 -4.54
CA GLN A 169 -18.40 8.07 -5.31
C GLN A 169 -18.59 9.59 -5.20
N GLY A 170 -18.43 10.13 -3.99
CA GLY A 170 -18.49 11.57 -3.76
C GLY A 170 -17.39 12.34 -4.50
N VAL A 171 -16.16 11.78 -4.58
CA VAL A 171 -15.08 12.36 -5.39
C VAL A 171 -15.44 12.31 -6.88
N LEU A 172 -15.94 11.18 -7.38
CA LEU A 172 -16.35 11.00 -8.77
C LEU A 172 -17.41 12.02 -9.20
N GLU A 173 -18.41 12.25 -8.36
CA GLU A 173 -19.50 13.20 -8.61
C GLU A 173 -19.03 14.67 -8.64
N HIS A 174 -17.85 14.96 -8.09
CA HIS A 174 -17.29 16.32 -8.02
C HIS A 174 -16.05 16.54 -8.90
N LEU A 175 -15.78 15.64 -9.85
CA LEU A 175 -14.64 15.81 -10.78
C LEU A 175 -14.74 17.09 -11.61
N ASP A 176 -15.94 17.51 -12.03
CA ASP A 176 -16.13 18.74 -12.79
C ASP A 176 -15.78 19.98 -11.92
N TYR A 177 -16.10 19.96 -10.63
CA TYR A 177 -15.66 21.01 -9.69
C TYR A 177 -14.14 21.09 -9.59
N LEU A 178 -13.45 19.94 -9.49
CA LEU A 178 -11.98 19.90 -9.42
C LEU A 178 -11.35 20.39 -10.73
N TRP A 179 -11.92 20.03 -11.87
CA TRP A 179 -11.50 20.50 -13.17
C TRP A 179 -11.70 22.01 -13.34
N ASP A 180 -12.86 22.55 -12.97
CA ASP A 180 -13.16 24.00 -12.99
C ASP A 180 -12.21 24.80 -12.08
N LEU A 181 -11.76 24.18 -10.98
CA LEU A 181 -10.76 24.77 -10.09
C LEU A 181 -9.35 24.80 -10.70
N GLY A 182 -9.13 24.09 -11.81
CA GLY A 182 -7.84 24.00 -12.51
C GLY A 182 -6.92 22.92 -11.97
N VAL A 183 -7.44 21.95 -11.23
CA VAL A 183 -6.68 20.79 -10.73
C VAL A 183 -6.22 19.92 -11.90
N THR A 184 -4.93 19.57 -11.95
CA THR A 184 -4.37 18.62 -12.92
C THR A 184 -3.86 17.34 -12.28
N GLN A 185 -3.58 17.36 -10.97
CA GLN A 185 -3.13 16.22 -10.19
C GLN A 185 -3.95 16.11 -8.92
N LEU A 186 -4.54 14.94 -8.68
CA LEU A 186 -5.29 14.67 -7.47
C LEU A 186 -4.46 13.74 -6.57
N TRP A 187 -4.03 14.26 -5.43
CA TRP A 187 -3.42 13.48 -4.35
C TRP A 187 -4.45 13.21 -3.27
N MET A 188 -4.88 11.97 -3.15
CA MET A 188 -5.78 11.54 -2.08
C MET A 188 -4.99 10.94 -0.92
N ASN A 189 -5.47 11.18 0.32
CA ASN A 189 -5.07 10.33 1.45
C ASN A 189 -5.26 8.86 1.07
N PRO A 190 -4.52 7.92 1.69
CA PRO A 190 -4.64 6.50 1.35
C PRO A 190 -6.09 6.01 1.43
N VAL A 191 -6.54 5.32 0.39
CA VAL A 191 -7.89 4.74 0.27
C VAL A 191 -7.89 3.22 0.39
N LEU A 192 -6.73 2.63 0.69
CA LEU A 192 -6.62 1.21 0.99
C LEU A 192 -7.31 0.88 2.31
N GLU A 193 -7.70 -0.38 2.46
CA GLU A 193 -8.37 -0.84 3.68
C GLU A 193 -7.60 -0.45 4.93
N ASN A 194 -8.30 0.21 5.86
CA ASN A 194 -7.76 0.69 7.13
C ASN A 194 -8.71 0.31 8.26
N ASP A 195 -8.80 -0.99 8.54
CA ASP A 195 -9.73 -1.55 9.52
C ASP A 195 -9.21 -1.39 10.95
N GLN A 196 -9.04 -0.16 11.40
CA GLN A 196 -8.68 0.18 12.76
C GLN A 196 -9.92 0.47 13.61
N THR A 197 -9.75 0.38 14.94
CA THR A 197 -10.86 0.61 15.89
C THR A 197 -11.28 2.06 16.00
N GLU A 198 -10.38 2.98 15.62
CA GLU A 198 -10.58 4.43 15.65
C GLU A 198 -9.70 5.13 14.63
N GLN A 199 -10.09 6.35 14.22
CA GLN A 199 -9.33 7.20 13.30
C GLN A 199 -9.05 6.57 11.93
N SER A 200 -9.82 5.58 11.51
CA SER A 200 -9.59 4.87 10.24
C SER A 200 -9.73 5.76 8.99
N TYR A 201 -10.32 6.95 9.13
CA TYR A 201 -10.55 7.91 8.06
C TYR A 201 -9.27 8.41 7.38
N HIS A 202 -8.14 8.39 8.08
CA HIS A 202 -6.90 8.94 7.52
C HIS A 202 -6.19 8.00 6.55
N GLY A 203 -6.43 6.68 6.62
CA GLY A 203 -5.91 5.69 5.67
C GLY A 203 -4.48 5.18 5.92
N TYR A 204 -3.70 5.78 6.84
CA TYR A 204 -2.26 5.47 6.99
C TYR A 204 -1.95 4.17 7.76
N ALA A 205 -2.92 3.52 8.39
CA ALA A 205 -2.71 2.24 9.08
C ALA A 205 -3.33 1.09 8.25
N ILE A 206 -2.76 0.82 7.08
CA ILE A 206 -3.27 -0.11 6.06
C ILE A 206 -3.40 -1.52 6.64
N THR A 207 -4.57 -2.16 6.43
CA THR A 207 -4.83 -3.54 6.82
C THR A 207 -4.90 -4.51 5.65
N ASP A 208 -4.96 -4.01 4.43
CA ASP A 208 -4.81 -4.79 3.19
C ASP A 208 -4.23 -3.90 2.07
N HIS A 209 -3.06 -4.27 1.55
CA HIS A 209 -2.33 -3.48 0.55
C HIS A 209 -2.88 -3.60 -0.88
N TYR A 210 -3.79 -4.55 -1.15
CA TYR A 210 -4.39 -4.79 -2.48
C TYR A 210 -5.90 -4.58 -2.51
N ARG A 211 -6.48 -4.03 -1.42
CA ARG A 211 -7.91 -3.83 -1.30
C ARG A 211 -8.23 -2.36 -1.01
N ILE A 212 -9.19 -1.81 -1.73
CA ILE A 212 -9.79 -0.51 -1.39
C ILE A 212 -10.64 -0.70 -0.12
N ASP A 213 -10.61 0.29 0.78
CA ASP A 213 -11.47 0.29 1.98
C ASP A 213 -12.93 0.27 1.55
N PRO A 214 -13.70 -0.76 1.95
CA PRO A 214 -15.09 -0.89 1.48
C PRO A 214 -16.00 0.26 1.94
N ARG A 215 -15.55 1.08 2.90
CA ARG A 215 -16.24 2.31 3.29
C ARG A 215 -15.94 3.50 2.37
N TYR A 216 -15.00 3.33 1.43
CA TYR A 216 -14.76 4.26 0.32
C TYR A 216 -15.33 3.75 -1.00
N GLY A 217 -15.51 2.44 -1.16
CA GLY A 217 -15.94 1.78 -2.37
C GLY A 217 -15.15 0.52 -2.65
N ASP A 218 -14.94 0.22 -3.92
CA ASP A 218 -14.18 -0.94 -4.37
C ASP A 218 -13.16 -0.59 -5.47
N LEU A 219 -12.44 -1.60 -5.96
CA LEU A 219 -11.45 -1.43 -7.01
C LEU A 219 -12.07 -0.95 -8.33
N ASP A 220 -13.25 -1.44 -8.69
CA ASP A 220 -13.93 -1.07 -9.95
C ASP A 220 -14.34 0.40 -9.93
N LEU A 221 -14.84 0.88 -8.80
CA LEU A 221 -15.14 2.30 -8.60
C LEU A 221 -13.86 3.16 -8.65
N MET A 222 -12.77 2.71 -8.03
CA MET A 222 -11.48 3.42 -8.07
C MET A 222 -10.92 3.50 -9.50
N VAL A 223 -10.98 2.42 -10.26
CA VAL A 223 -10.60 2.40 -11.69
C VAL A 223 -11.49 3.32 -12.52
N THR A 224 -12.80 3.32 -12.26
CA THR A 224 -13.75 4.23 -12.91
C THR A 224 -13.39 5.69 -12.61
N LEU A 225 -13.16 6.02 -11.35
CA LEU A 225 -12.75 7.35 -10.92
C LEU A 225 -11.46 7.81 -11.62
N ALA A 226 -10.44 6.92 -11.68
CA ALA A 226 -9.17 7.23 -12.35
C ALA A 226 -9.35 7.49 -13.85
N ASN A 227 -10.21 6.72 -14.53
CA ASN A 227 -10.48 6.89 -15.95
C ASN A 227 -11.29 8.19 -16.25
N GLU A 228 -12.30 8.49 -15.44
CA GLU A 228 -13.12 9.68 -15.57
C GLU A 228 -12.33 10.97 -15.26
N ALA A 229 -11.43 10.92 -14.29
CA ALA A 229 -10.49 12.00 -13.98
C ALA A 229 -9.52 12.24 -15.16
N ARG A 230 -8.92 11.17 -15.69
CA ARG A 230 -8.01 11.23 -16.84
C ARG A 230 -8.69 11.80 -18.08
N ALA A 231 -9.95 11.45 -18.34
CA ALA A 231 -10.74 12.00 -19.45
C ALA A 231 -10.92 13.53 -19.33
N ARG A 232 -10.81 14.10 -18.12
CA ARG A 232 -10.84 15.54 -17.82
C ARG A 232 -9.45 16.18 -17.74
N GLY A 233 -8.38 15.40 -17.96
CA GLY A 233 -7.00 15.87 -17.82
C GLY A 233 -6.51 15.93 -16.37
N ILE A 234 -7.21 15.29 -15.43
CA ILE A 234 -6.79 15.14 -14.03
C ILE A 234 -6.14 13.77 -13.85
N GLN A 235 -4.94 13.73 -13.28
CA GLN A 235 -4.20 12.52 -13.00
C GLN A 235 -4.11 12.26 -11.51
N PHE A 236 -3.61 11.08 -11.11
CA PHE A 236 -3.49 10.71 -9.71
C PHE A 236 -2.04 10.61 -9.25
N ILE A 237 -1.77 11.23 -8.09
CA ILE A 237 -0.61 10.96 -7.24
C ILE A 237 -1.09 10.03 -6.12
N TRP A 238 -0.44 8.86 -6.01
CA TRP A 238 -0.78 7.86 -5.01
C TRP A 238 0.05 8.03 -3.74
N ASP A 239 -0.63 7.99 -2.59
CA ASP A 239 0.04 8.04 -1.28
C ASP A 239 0.47 6.63 -0.88
N VAL A 240 1.78 6.36 -0.86
CA VAL A 240 2.36 5.05 -0.52
C VAL A 240 2.99 5.08 0.86
N ILE A 241 2.78 4.02 1.63
CA ILE A 241 3.27 3.87 3.00
C ILE A 241 4.21 2.66 3.07
N PRO A 242 5.50 2.80 2.73
CA PRO A 242 6.42 1.66 2.73
C PRO A 242 6.94 1.31 4.12
N ASN A 243 6.78 2.20 5.11
CA ASN A 243 7.37 2.05 6.43
C ASN A 243 6.60 1.09 7.34
N HIS A 244 5.27 1.16 7.35
CA HIS A 244 4.44 0.45 8.32
C HIS A 244 3.13 -0.03 7.72
N SER A 245 2.48 -0.96 8.40
CA SER A 245 1.09 -1.37 8.15
C SER A 245 0.20 -0.99 9.35
N GLY A 246 -1.06 -1.39 9.33
CA GLY A 246 -1.95 -1.32 10.48
C GLY A 246 -1.77 -2.53 11.41
N SER A 247 -1.99 -2.33 12.71
CA SER A 247 -1.91 -3.43 13.69
C SER A 247 -3.02 -4.49 13.52
N TYR A 248 -4.06 -4.18 12.75
CA TYR A 248 -5.10 -5.12 12.36
C TYR A 248 -4.89 -5.69 10.95
N HIS A 249 -3.74 -5.45 10.33
CA HIS A 249 -3.40 -6.11 9.07
C HIS A 249 -3.47 -7.63 9.25
N TRP A 250 -4.05 -8.35 8.28
CA TRP A 250 -4.24 -9.80 8.36
C TRP A 250 -2.94 -10.57 8.62
N TRP A 251 -1.77 -10.06 8.21
CA TRP A 251 -0.46 -10.62 8.55
C TRP A 251 -0.20 -10.69 10.06
N MET A 252 -0.75 -9.75 10.86
CA MET A 252 -0.47 -9.70 12.30
C MET A 252 -1.10 -10.85 13.08
N GLN A 253 -1.97 -11.65 12.46
CA GLN A 253 -2.50 -12.89 13.04
C GLN A 253 -1.55 -14.06 12.83
N ASP A 254 -0.83 -14.10 11.69
CA ASP A 254 0.13 -15.12 11.31
C ASP A 254 1.13 -14.51 10.34
N LEU A 255 2.35 -14.22 10.80
CA LEU A 255 3.39 -13.61 9.99
C LEU A 255 4.02 -14.63 9.03
N PRO A 256 4.24 -14.30 7.75
CA PRO A 256 4.96 -15.18 6.83
C PRO A 256 6.33 -15.59 7.37
N PHE A 257 7.11 -14.61 7.82
CA PHE A 257 8.43 -14.79 8.42
C PHE A 257 8.48 -14.11 9.78
N LYS A 258 9.27 -14.63 10.71
CA LYS A 258 9.43 -14.08 12.07
C LYS A 258 9.97 -12.65 12.07
N ASP A 259 10.70 -12.29 11.02
CA ASP A 259 11.27 -10.97 10.79
C ASP A 259 10.48 -10.13 9.75
N TRP A 260 9.21 -10.46 9.52
CA TRP A 260 8.33 -9.72 8.59
C TRP A 260 8.07 -8.29 9.05
N VAL A 261 7.91 -8.11 10.35
CA VAL A 261 7.82 -6.81 11.02
C VAL A 261 8.94 -6.71 12.07
N ASN A 262 9.40 -5.50 12.33
CA ASN A 262 10.37 -5.27 13.37
C ASN A 262 9.70 -5.32 14.75
N TYR A 263 10.37 -5.90 15.75
CA TYR A 263 9.90 -6.00 17.13
C TYR A 263 8.46 -6.55 17.32
N PRO A 264 8.09 -7.68 16.66
CA PRO A 264 6.72 -8.19 16.70
C PRO A 264 6.22 -8.48 18.12
N ASP A 265 7.11 -8.99 19.00
CA ASP A 265 6.76 -9.36 20.38
C ASP A 265 6.78 -8.17 21.34
N SER A 266 7.75 -7.26 21.19
CA SER A 266 8.00 -6.17 22.13
C SER A 266 7.26 -4.88 21.77
N ARG A 267 6.79 -4.73 20.53
CA ARG A 267 6.12 -3.54 20.01
C ARG A 267 6.86 -2.25 20.34
N GLN A 268 8.20 -2.29 20.19
CA GLN A 268 9.03 -1.16 20.52
C GLN A 268 8.74 0.02 19.58
N ARG A 269 8.33 1.16 20.14
CA ARG A 269 8.09 2.40 19.37
C ARG A 269 9.38 3.04 18.92
N THR A 270 9.32 3.74 17.78
CA THR A 270 10.40 4.61 17.32
C THR A 270 10.60 5.79 18.29
N ASN A 271 11.83 6.25 18.41
CA ASN A 271 12.18 7.43 19.19
C ASN A 271 11.89 8.74 18.45
N HIS A 272 11.45 8.71 17.19
CA HIS A 272 11.19 9.86 16.31
C HIS A 272 12.38 10.83 16.15
N ARG A 273 13.62 10.36 16.38
CA ARG A 273 14.85 11.16 16.23
C ARG A 273 15.41 11.06 14.81
N ARG A 274 14.71 11.66 13.85
CA ARG A 274 15.06 11.59 12.41
C ARG A 274 16.51 11.97 12.13
N GLU A 275 17.01 13.00 12.78
CA GLU A 275 18.37 13.52 12.62
C GLU A 275 19.44 12.46 12.94
N SER A 276 19.10 11.41 13.68
CA SER A 276 20.02 10.33 13.99
C SER A 276 20.54 9.57 12.76
N VAL A 277 19.81 9.61 11.65
CA VAL A 277 20.20 8.95 10.40
C VAL A 277 21.35 9.67 9.73
N GLN A 278 21.30 11.01 9.68
CA GLN A 278 22.28 11.85 9.00
C GLN A 278 23.45 12.29 9.90
N ASP A 279 23.25 12.33 11.22
CA ASP A 279 24.28 12.75 12.17
C ASP A 279 25.38 11.68 12.31
N PRO A 280 26.62 11.94 11.87
CA PRO A 280 27.71 10.98 11.96
C PRO A 280 28.11 10.66 13.41
N TYR A 281 27.71 11.50 14.38
CA TYR A 281 27.99 11.33 15.81
C TYR A 281 26.82 10.67 16.57
N SER A 282 25.71 10.37 15.89
CA SER A 282 24.60 9.67 16.54
C SER A 282 25.02 8.24 16.95
N ILE A 283 24.48 7.78 18.08
CA ILE A 283 24.72 6.40 18.51
C ILE A 283 23.90 5.40 17.67
N ALA A 284 24.47 4.22 17.45
CA ALA A 284 23.85 3.20 16.60
C ALA A 284 22.46 2.78 17.10
N SER A 285 22.27 2.69 18.42
CA SER A 285 20.98 2.33 19.01
C SER A 285 19.86 3.35 18.74
N ASP A 286 20.17 4.64 18.64
CA ASP A 286 19.18 5.66 18.30
C ASP A 286 18.76 5.55 16.84
N ARG A 287 19.72 5.31 15.93
CA ARG A 287 19.41 5.07 14.50
C ARG A 287 18.58 3.81 14.30
N GLU A 288 19.01 2.71 14.93
CA GLU A 288 18.29 1.43 14.85
C GLU A 288 16.86 1.57 15.37
N ASN A 289 16.68 2.19 16.53
CA ASN A 289 15.36 2.41 17.09
C ASN A 289 14.50 3.34 16.23
N PHE A 290 15.12 4.35 15.58
CA PHE A 290 14.38 5.23 14.67
C PHE A 290 13.87 4.48 13.44
N GLN A 291 14.73 3.69 12.78
CA GLN A 291 14.44 3.01 11.52
C GLN A 291 13.72 1.66 11.66
N SER A 292 13.62 1.12 12.86
CA SER A 292 12.99 -0.18 13.10
C SER A 292 11.87 -0.12 14.13
N GLY A 293 11.71 1.00 14.84
CA GLY A 293 10.65 1.15 15.84
C GLY A 293 9.29 1.42 15.20
N TRP A 294 8.23 0.87 15.78
CA TRP A 294 6.86 1.11 15.36
C TRP A 294 6.53 2.61 15.39
N PHE A 295 5.93 3.12 14.34
CA PHE A 295 5.60 4.55 14.26
C PHE A 295 4.70 4.99 15.43
N VAL A 296 3.64 4.24 15.66
CA VAL A 296 2.79 4.25 16.88
C VAL A 296 2.34 2.82 17.15
N ASP A 297 1.65 2.56 18.26
CA ASP A 297 1.18 1.21 18.63
C ASP A 297 0.26 0.58 17.58
N ALA A 298 -0.50 1.38 16.85
CA ALA A 298 -1.39 0.94 15.77
C ALA A 298 -0.67 0.76 14.41
N MET A 299 0.63 1.07 14.32
CA MET A 299 1.38 1.06 13.07
C MET A 299 2.71 0.27 13.21
N PRO A 300 2.63 -1.07 13.13
CA PRO A 300 3.80 -1.97 13.14
C PRO A 300 4.75 -1.64 12.00
N ASP A 301 6.04 -1.56 12.33
CA ASP A 301 7.10 -1.28 11.38
C ASP A 301 7.42 -2.50 10.52
N LEU A 302 7.37 -2.35 9.21
CA LEU A 302 7.68 -3.40 8.24
C LEU A 302 9.19 -3.57 8.12
N ASN A 303 9.67 -4.81 8.14
CA ASN A 303 11.11 -5.06 7.99
C ASN A 303 11.53 -5.12 6.52
N GLN A 304 11.82 -3.99 5.90
CA GLN A 304 12.26 -3.92 4.51
C GLN A 304 13.64 -4.56 4.25
N ARG A 305 14.39 -4.96 5.30
CA ARG A 305 15.62 -5.76 5.16
C ARG A 305 15.33 -7.23 4.86
N ASN A 306 14.10 -7.71 5.15
CA ASN A 306 13.64 -8.99 4.61
C ASN A 306 13.42 -8.85 3.10
N PRO A 307 14.09 -9.67 2.26
CA PRO A 307 14.05 -9.51 0.80
C PRO A 307 12.65 -9.72 0.20
N HIS A 308 11.84 -10.57 0.82
CA HIS A 308 10.46 -10.82 0.37
C HIS A 308 9.54 -9.65 0.72
N MET A 309 9.71 -9.01 1.91
CA MET A 309 9.01 -7.78 2.25
C MET A 309 9.39 -6.65 1.29
N ALA A 310 10.69 -6.48 1.01
CA ALA A 310 11.15 -5.47 0.05
C ALA A 310 10.54 -5.69 -1.35
N ARG A 311 10.53 -6.93 -1.83
CA ARG A 311 9.95 -7.30 -3.12
C ARG A 311 8.44 -7.05 -3.14
N TYR A 312 7.73 -7.46 -2.09
CA TYR A 312 6.29 -7.24 -1.94
C TYR A 312 5.93 -5.76 -2.06
N LEU A 313 6.62 -4.86 -1.34
CA LEU A 313 6.35 -3.42 -1.36
C LEU A 313 6.64 -2.79 -2.73
N ILE A 314 7.72 -3.20 -3.41
CA ILE A 314 8.04 -2.76 -4.77
C ILE A 314 6.93 -3.19 -5.74
N GLN A 315 6.55 -4.47 -5.72
CA GLN A 315 5.53 -5.01 -6.60
C GLN A 315 4.14 -4.43 -6.31
N ASN A 316 3.80 -4.18 -5.05
CA ASN A 316 2.56 -3.50 -4.68
C ASN A 316 2.49 -2.11 -5.30
N THR A 317 3.56 -1.32 -5.21
CA THR A 317 3.59 0.01 -5.82
C THR A 317 3.43 -0.05 -7.34
N ILE A 318 4.15 -0.96 -8.01
CA ILE A 318 4.03 -1.18 -9.47
C ILE A 318 2.61 -1.60 -9.84
N TRP A 319 2.00 -2.48 -9.05
CA TRP A 319 0.64 -2.96 -9.29
C TRP A 319 -0.40 -1.82 -9.29
N TRP A 320 -0.27 -0.88 -8.34
CA TRP A 320 -1.15 0.28 -8.30
C TRP A 320 -0.89 1.26 -9.45
N ILE A 321 0.39 1.46 -9.82
CA ILE A 321 0.76 2.31 -10.98
C ILE A 321 0.12 1.76 -12.26
N GLU A 322 0.23 0.46 -12.54
CA GLU A 322 -0.35 -0.17 -13.72
C GLU A 322 -1.87 -0.26 -13.67
N THR A 323 -2.45 -0.52 -12.50
CA THR A 323 -3.91 -0.67 -12.35
C THR A 323 -4.64 0.64 -12.58
N LEU A 324 -4.11 1.76 -12.11
CA LEU A 324 -4.78 3.05 -12.14
C LEU A 324 -4.20 4.03 -13.16
N GLY A 325 -3.03 3.72 -13.77
CA GLY A 325 -2.32 4.66 -14.62
C GLY A 325 -1.85 5.89 -13.86
N LEU A 326 -1.21 5.67 -12.69
CA LEU A 326 -0.76 6.75 -11.81
C LEU A 326 0.33 7.59 -12.47
N SER A 327 0.28 8.89 -12.31
CA SER A 327 1.31 9.83 -12.80
C SER A 327 2.49 9.94 -11.85
N GLY A 328 2.25 9.81 -10.53
CA GLY A 328 3.29 9.99 -9.53
C GLY A 328 2.91 9.44 -8.17
N LEU A 329 3.84 9.59 -7.22
CA LEU A 329 3.72 9.07 -5.87
C LEU A 329 4.02 10.15 -4.83
N ARG A 330 3.33 10.11 -3.70
CA ARG A 330 3.76 10.72 -2.45
C ARG A 330 4.16 9.61 -1.50
N VAL A 331 5.31 9.71 -0.89
CA VAL A 331 5.86 8.65 -0.02
C VAL A 331 5.81 9.10 1.42
N ASP A 332 4.94 8.45 2.18
CA ASP A 332 4.71 8.69 3.60
C ASP A 332 5.95 8.34 4.43
N THR A 333 6.23 9.14 5.45
CA THR A 333 7.27 8.86 6.47
C THR A 333 8.60 8.37 5.87
N TYR A 334 9.04 8.96 4.75
CA TYR A 334 10.17 8.50 3.93
C TYR A 334 11.44 8.12 4.74
N PRO A 335 11.90 8.91 5.74
CA PRO A 335 13.14 8.63 6.47
C PRO A 335 13.04 7.50 7.49
N TYR A 336 11.82 7.06 7.82
CA TYR A 336 11.61 5.99 8.81
C TYR A 336 11.90 4.61 8.22
N SER A 337 11.67 4.42 6.92
CA SER A 337 12.00 3.19 6.21
C SER A 337 13.51 2.96 6.14
N ASP A 338 13.94 1.70 5.99
CA ASP A 338 15.35 1.37 5.75
C ASP A 338 15.87 2.11 4.51
N LYS A 339 16.95 2.89 4.69
CA LYS A 339 17.46 3.75 3.62
C LYS A 339 18.01 3.00 2.41
N ALA A 340 18.54 1.78 2.61
CA ALA A 340 19.03 0.96 1.51
C ALA A 340 17.86 0.40 0.70
N PHE A 341 16.79 -0.01 1.38
CA PHE A 341 15.53 -0.37 0.74
C PHE A 341 14.95 0.80 -0.06
N MET A 342 14.90 2.01 0.49
CA MET A 342 14.36 3.17 -0.24
C MET A 342 15.15 3.47 -1.51
N ALA A 343 16.47 3.30 -1.49
CA ALA A 343 17.29 3.41 -2.69
C ALA A 343 16.97 2.31 -3.72
N GLN A 344 16.79 1.07 -3.27
CA GLN A 344 16.39 -0.07 -4.11
C GLN A 344 14.98 0.14 -4.70
N TRP A 345 14.03 0.60 -3.89
CA TRP A 345 12.65 0.86 -4.29
C TRP A 345 12.58 1.94 -5.38
N ASN A 346 13.24 3.10 -5.18
CA ASN A 346 13.31 4.14 -6.20
C ASN A 346 13.98 3.62 -7.49
N ALA A 347 15.09 2.90 -7.39
CA ALA A 347 15.79 2.36 -8.55
C ALA A 347 14.92 1.39 -9.35
N ALA A 348 14.16 0.52 -8.67
CA ALA A 348 13.25 -0.43 -9.31
C ALA A 348 12.10 0.30 -10.04
N LEU A 349 11.51 1.32 -9.41
CA LEU A 349 10.42 2.08 -10.01
C LEU A 349 10.90 2.92 -11.21
N LEU A 350 12.06 3.59 -11.10
CA LEU A 350 12.60 4.39 -12.19
C LEU A 350 13.12 3.55 -13.36
N ALA A 351 13.55 2.31 -13.12
CA ALA A 351 13.88 1.36 -14.17
C ALA A 351 12.64 0.96 -14.99
N GLU A 352 11.49 0.86 -14.34
CA GLU A 352 10.22 0.52 -15.00
C GLU A 352 9.55 1.76 -15.62
N TYR A 353 9.59 2.90 -14.90
CA TYR A 353 8.94 4.16 -15.25
C TYR A 353 9.95 5.32 -15.20
N PRO A 354 10.75 5.55 -16.26
CA PRO A 354 11.82 6.56 -16.24
C PRO A 354 11.35 8.00 -16.01
N ASN A 355 10.07 8.28 -16.24
CA ASN A 355 9.46 9.60 -16.06
C ASN A 355 8.68 9.73 -14.75
N LEU A 356 8.57 8.66 -13.97
CA LEU A 356 7.82 8.68 -12.71
C LEU A 356 8.42 9.71 -11.77
N ASN A 357 7.58 10.58 -11.25
CA ASN A 357 7.97 11.49 -10.20
C ASN A 357 7.40 11.01 -8.85
N SER A 358 8.21 11.15 -7.81
CA SER A 358 7.77 10.89 -6.45
C SER A 358 8.27 11.97 -5.51
N VAL A 359 7.45 12.33 -4.50
CA VAL A 359 7.81 13.28 -3.46
C VAL A 359 7.83 12.59 -2.09
N GLY A 360 8.99 12.57 -1.44
CA GLY A 360 9.17 11.98 -0.12
C GLY A 360 8.81 12.96 1.00
N GLU A 361 8.16 12.44 2.05
CA GLU A 361 7.84 13.23 3.24
C GLU A 361 8.96 13.16 4.28
N GLU A 362 9.67 14.27 4.50
CA GLU A 362 10.63 14.46 5.60
C GLU A 362 10.30 15.75 6.34
N TRP A 363 9.75 15.66 7.54
CA TRP A 363 9.23 16.80 8.30
C TRP A 363 10.30 17.72 8.93
N SER A 364 11.53 17.62 8.51
CA SER A 364 12.58 18.49 9.03
C SER A 364 12.45 19.91 8.46
N LEU A 365 12.64 20.92 9.33
CA LEU A 365 12.79 22.32 8.91
C LEU A 365 14.24 22.65 8.52
N ASN A 366 15.15 21.68 8.60
CA ASN A 366 16.53 21.83 8.17
C ASN A 366 16.70 21.37 6.72
N PRO A 367 17.01 22.27 5.78
CA PRO A 367 17.13 21.92 4.37
C PRO A 367 18.26 20.89 4.11
N THR A 368 19.30 20.84 4.95
CA THR A 368 20.37 19.84 4.82
C THR A 368 19.85 18.43 5.11
N ILE A 369 18.94 18.27 6.07
CA ILE A 369 18.32 16.97 6.40
C ILE A 369 17.38 16.54 5.29
N VAL A 370 16.54 17.45 4.79
CA VAL A 370 15.64 17.16 3.66
C VAL A 370 16.44 16.79 2.41
N ALA A 371 17.47 17.57 2.06
CA ALA A 371 18.31 17.33 0.89
C ALA A 371 19.13 16.02 0.97
N TYR A 372 19.32 15.44 2.15
CA TYR A 372 20.03 14.16 2.32
C TYR A 372 19.42 13.04 1.44
N TRP A 373 18.13 13.05 1.28
CA TRP A 373 17.36 12.00 0.59
C TRP A 373 17.24 12.24 -0.93
N GLN A 374 17.48 13.47 -1.41
CA GLN A 374 17.28 13.84 -2.80
C GLN A 374 18.23 13.12 -3.75
N GLU A 375 17.74 12.78 -4.92
CA GLU A 375 18.50 12.17 -6.01
C GLU A 375 19.79 12.95 -6.32
N GLY A 376 20.88 12.23 -6.50
CA GLY A 376 22.19 12.79 -6.81
C GLY A 376 22.92 13.44 -5.64
N LYS A 377 22.33 13.50 -4.44
CA LYS A 377 23.00 14.00 -3.23
C LYS A 377 24.03 12.98 -2.71
N HIS A 378 25.30 13.33 -2.79
CA HIS A 378 26.39 12.59 -2.18
C HIS A 378 26.55 12.99 -0.72
N ASN A 379 26.26 12.06 0.19
CA ASN A 379 26.31 12.29 1.61
C ASN A 379 27.64 11.83 2.24
N SER A 380 28.02 12.40 3.40
CA SER A 380 29.30 12.14 4.07
C SER A 380 29.45 10.70 4.57
N ASP A 381 28.36 10.00 4.80
CA ASP A 381 28.31 8.59 5.19
C ASP A 381 28.35 7.61 4.01
N GLY A 382 28.47 8.13 2.78
CA GLY A 382 28.49 7.36 1.53
C GLY A 382 27.10 7.04 0.98
N TYR A 383 26.01 7.44 1.65
CA TYR A 383 24.67 7.28 1.10
C TYR A 383 24.46 8.21 -0.08
N LEU A 384 23.96 7.67 -1.18
CA LEU A 384 23.51 8.43 -2.34
C LEU A 384 22.00 8.58 -2.28
N GLY A 385 21.52 9.82 -2.14
CA GLY A 385 20.08 10.10 -2.15
C GLY A 385 19.45 9.69 -3.48
N SER A 386 18.26 9.13 -3.42
CA SER A 386 17.58 8.52 -4.57
C SER A 386 16.14 8.98 -4.79
N SER A 387 15.61 9.83 -3.90
CA SER A 387 14.24 10.36 -4.05
C SER A 387 14.23 11.46 -5.12
N PRO A 388 13.40 11.37 -6.17
CA PRO A 388 13.28 12.41 -7.19
C PRO A 388 12.97 13.79 -6.61
N ALA A 389 12.09 13.87 -5.64
CA ALA A 389 11.77 15.10 -4.91
C ALA A 389 11.50 14.83 -3.43
N MET A 390 11.62 15.90 -2.63
CA MET A 390 11.24 15.89 -1.21
C MET A 390 10.31 17.07 -0.92
N MET A 391 9.38 16.90 0.01
CA MET A 391 8.52 17.99 0.49
C MET A 391 9.36 19.09 1.13
N ASP A 392 9.21 20.32 0.67
CA ASP A 392 10.01 21.47 1.15
C ASP A 392 9.36 22.10 2.38
N PHE A 393 9.40 21.39 3.51
CA PHE A 393 8.97 21.92 4.81
C PHE A 393 9.78 23.15 5.27
N PRO A 394 11.10 23.26 5.00
CA PRO A 394 11.86 24.48 5.29
C PRO A 394 11.31 25.72 4.61
N LEU A 395 11.01 25.63 3.30
CA LEU A 395 10.44 26.75 2.55
C LEU A 395 9.01 27.07 3.03
N ASN A 396 8.19 26.06 3.29
CA ASN A 396 6.84 26.23 3.81
C ASN A 396 6.85 27.02 5.13
N ASP A 397 7.69 26.60 6.11
CA ASP A 397 7.86 27.31 7.39
C ASP A 397 8.34 28.76 7.20
N SER A 398 9.31 28.95 6.29
CA SER A 398 9.85 30.27 5.98
C SER A 398 8.78 31.21 5.40
N ILE A 399 7.95 30.72 4.47
CA ILE A 399 6.84 31.49 3.88
C ILE A 399 5.78 31.83 4.95
N LEU A 400 5.38 30.86 5.78
CA LEU A 400 4.40 31.10 6.84
C LEU A 400 4.87 32.16 7.82
N LYS A 401 6.15 32.09 8.24
CA LYS A 401 6.77 33.09 9.11
C LYS A 401 6.87 34.45 8.41
N ALA A 402 7.25 34.46 7.13
CA ALA A 402 7.38 35.70 6.36
C ALA A 402 6.10 36.52 6.31
N VAL A 403 4.93 35.88 6.22
CA VAL A 403 3.64 36.57 6.18
C VAL A 403 3.02 36.84 7.58
N ALA A 404 3.41 36.06 8.58
CA ALA A 404 2.86 36.18 9.93
C ALA A 404 3.64 37.17 10.84
N GLU A 405 4.95 37.35 10.60
CA GLU A 405 5.82 38.20 11.41
C GLU A 405 5.81 39.66 10.93
N SER A 406 6.02 40.60 11.84
CA SER A 406 6.28 41.97 11.46
C SER A 406 7.69 42.14 10.85
N GLU A 407 7.83 43.01 9.85
CA GLU A 407 9.11 43.34 9.24
C GLU A 407 10.12 43.85 10.23
N ALA A 408 11.26 43.19 10.34
CA ALA A 408 12.43 43.62 11.10
C ALA A 408 13.70 43.03 10.51
N TRP A 409 14.86 43.21 11.13
CA TRP A 409 16.15 42.77 10.61
C TRP A 409 16.21 41.31 10.21
N ASN A 410 15.60 40.39 10.96
CA ASN A 410 15.61 38.94 10.72
C ASN A 410 14.21 38.32 10.71
N THR A 411 13.17 39.09 10.45
CA THR A 411 11.78 38.64 10.43
C THR A 411 11.03 39.15 9.20
N GLY A 412 9.80 38.72 9.02
CA GLY A 412 9.00 39.08 7.88
C GLY A 412 9.54 38.50 6.59
N LEU A 413 9.46 39.20 5.47
CA LEU A 413 9.87 38.68 4.14
C LEU A 413 11.33 38.24 4.08
N THR A 414 12.19 38.69 4.98
CA THR A 414 13.61 38.27 5.08
C THR A 414 13.71 36.76 5.30
N ARG A 415 12.70 36.11 5.91
CA ARG A 415 12.67 34.65 6.15
C ARG A 415 12.79 33.82 4.86
N VAL A 416 12.28 34.31 3.76
CA VAL A 416 12.30 33.58 2.47
C VAL A 416 13.72 33.51 1.89
N TYR A 417 14.63 34.40 2.34
CA TYR A 417 16.03 34.45 1.87
C TYR A 417 17.03 33.79 2.83
N GLN A 418 16.59 33.29 3.97
CA GLN A 418 17.41 32.59 4.96
C GLN A 418 17.39 31.08 4.77
#